data_d939b947cebb28e17de7571485577b77
#
_entry.id   d939b947cebb28e17de7571485577b77
#
_cell.length_a   1.000
_cell.length_b   1.000
_cell.length_c   1.000
_cell.angle_alpha   90.00
_cell.angle_beta   90.00
_cell.angle_gamma   90.00
#
_symmetry.space_group_name_H-M   'P 1'
#
loop_
_entity.id
_entity.type
_entity.pdbx_description
1 polymer ?
#
loop_
_entity_poly.entity_id
_entity_poly.type
_entity_poly.pdbx_seq_one_letter_code
_entity_poly.pdbx_strand_id
1 'polypeptide(L)'
;PPIRGGKQKITPEIKRDISRIRLVKSAEDADSRYFSLDRVNRTALLSGERFPLESNDEAVRTDATLLINYFKNYEGAFEGNVPRLQRDYFIFMAWLYFSPFICDMRSLALLQDRDVIRFPSFAIIFGKSNCGKTSLVDTLMTSMFRYARTIPKDAFTASNLRALQQAYKRFPVVFDDIGRAAFIRHGKEMIKNEMQLPMIENPGFVVSMNAEPQSFPDEIVKRSMMIYTTTALPPHNEELRQRLQSKIQEMRHGLTGQLYRRYLTEVMDRLDNERLPEDWLALSSDVLNKIISQATGEAPPNWCQPITWLGYAEKRYDRVKARLDNLLRPATHAGNEGEAPNGWKIEGSKIIVWEQRDAFGRRGFDWEDVPSTLIDEEASGGSRTVLQRASLEAFLGRRLRPLRRWWTPWKAG
;
A
#
# COMPACT_ATOMS: atom_id res chain seq x y z
N PRO A 1 -12.09 36.85 50.99
CA PRO A 1 -13.13 36.70 50.00
C PRO A 1 -12.71 35.67 48.97
N PRO A 2 -13.55 34.67 48.59
CA PRO A 2 -13.18 33.65 47.65
C PRO A 2 -13.14 34.24 46.26
N ILE A 3 -12.04 34.00 45.53
CA ILE A 3 -11.89 34.34 44.12
C ILE A 3 -12.84 33.44 43.31
N ARG A 4 -13.89 34.04 42.76
CA ARG A 4 -14.78 33.37 41.82
C ARG A 4 -13.98 33.02 40.56
N GLY A 5 -13.81 31.74 40.29
CA GLY A 5 -13.12 31.22 39.11
C GLY A 5 -13.84 31.64 37.82
N GLY A 6 -13.39 32.69 37.20
CA GLY A 6 -13.74 33.02 35.84
C GLY A 6 -13.16 31.98 34.89
N LYS A 7 -13.96 31.41 33.99
CA LYS A 7 -13.46 30.58 32.87
C LYS A 7 -12.51 31.44 32.03
N GLN A 8 -11.21 31.28 32.21
CA GLN A 8 -10.24 31.92 31.33
C GLN A 8 -10.43 31.33 29.91
N LYS A 9 -10.72 32.19 28.95
CA LYS A 9 -10.71 31.80 27.54
C LYS A 9 -9.28 31.45 27.14
N ILE A 10 -9.02 30.20 26.94
CA ILE A 10 -7.74 29.69 26.41
C ILE A 10 -7.58 30.22 24.99
N THR A 11 -6.55 31.06 24.76
CA THR A 11 -6.25 31.59 23.42
C THR A 11 -5.84 30.43 22.46
N PRO A 12 -6.01 30.62 21.13
CA PRO A 12 -5.59 29.60 20.15
C PRO A 12 -4.10 29.25 20.28
N GLU A 13 -3.25 30.17 20.69
CA GLU A 13 -1.82 29.95 20.92
C GLU A 13 -1.57 29.05 22.13
N ILE A 14 -2.22 29.32 23.26
CA ILE A 14 -2.14 28.46 24.45
C ILE A 14 -2.68 27.07 24.16
N LYS A 15 -3.75 26.93 23.33
CA LYS A 15 -4.22 25.64 22.90
C LYS A 15 -3.18 24.89 22.06
N ARG A 16 -2.45 25.60 21.18
CA ARG A 16 -1.36 24.99 20.39
C ARG A 16 -0.21 24.56 21.30
N ASP A 17 0.17 25.35 22.26
CA ASP A 17 1.26 25.02 23.19
C ASP A 17 0.90 23.89 24.13
N ILE A 18 -0.32 23.87 24.67
CA ILE A 18 -0.82 22.73 25.47
C ILE A 18 -0.91 21.45 24.62
N SER A 19 -1.35 21.56 23.37
CA SER A 19 -1.37 20.42 22.45
C SER A 19 0.04 19.94 22.13
N ARG A 20 0.99 20.86 21.93
CA ARG A 20 2.40 20.56 21.69
C ARG A 20 3.06 19.94 22.92
N ILE A 21 2.81 20.44 24.13
CA ILE A 21 3.31 19.88 25.39
C ILE A 21 2.69 18.51 25.68
N ARG A 22 1.41 18.30 25.40
CA ARG A 22 0.75 16.98 25.52
C ARG A 22 1.31 15.98 24.51
N LEU A 23 1.62 16.44 23.28
CA LEU A 23 2.22 15.61 22.24
C LEU A 23 3.67 15.23 22.60
N VAL A 24 4.45 16.19 23.12
CA VAL A 24 5.82 15.93 23.61
C VAL A 24 5.77 14.97 24.80
N LYS A 25 4.89 15.18 25.80
CA LYS A 25 4.70 14.23 26.92
C LYS A 25 4.19 12.87 26.50
N SER A 26 3.25 12.78 25.57
CA SER A 26 2.80 11.47 25.06
C SER A 26 3.85 10.79 24.18
N ALA A 27 4.80 11.56 23.61
CA ALA A 27 5.95 11.03 22.89
C ALA A 27 7.10 10.65 23.84
N GLU A 28 7.26 11.35 24.97
CA GLU A 28 8.24 11.04 26.01
C GLU A 28 7.79 9.85 26.91
N ASP A 29 6.50 9.74 27.22
CA ASP A 29 5.90 8.60 27.92
C ASP A 29 5.73 7.34 27.04
N ALA A 30 5.75 7.52 25.73
CA ALA A 30 5.76 6.41 24.80
C ALA A 30 7.21 6.19 24.36
N ASP A 31 7.74 5.00 24.54
CA ASP A 31 8.99 4.46 23.99
C ASP A 31 9.08 4.75 22.47
N SER A 32 9.13 6.05 22.13
CA SER A 32 9.08 6.57 20.76
C SER A 32 10.46 6.43 20.16
N ARG A 33 10.64 5.34 19.42
CA ARG A 33 11.85 5.14 18.66
C ARG A 33 11.80 5.97 17.39
N TYR A 34 12.82 6.75 17.14
CA TYR A 34 13.04 7.44 15.87
C TYR A 34 14.27 6.89 15.15
N PHE A 35 14.24 6.95 13.84
CA PHE A 35 15.36 6.55 13.01
C PHE A 35 15.80 7.74 12.14
N SER A 36 17.08 8.03 12.15
CA SER A 36 17.71 9.03 11.28
C SER A 36 18.78 8.35 10.43
N LEU A 37 18.86 8.77 9.18
CA LEU A 37 19.81 8.23 8.21
C LEU A 37 20.48 9.38 7.46
N ASP A 38 21.80 9.51 7.62
CA ASP A 38 22.63 10.41 6.82
C ASP A 38 23.28 9.59 5.69
N ARG A 39 22.80 9.79 4.48
CA ARG A 39 23.31 9.07 3.30
C ARG A 39 24.69 9.54 2.88
N VAL A 40 24.99 10.85 3.08
CA VAL A 40 26.27 11.45 2.68
C VAL A 40 27.38 10.95 3.58
N ASN A 41 27.21 11.03 4.89
CA ASN A 41 28.18 10.58 5.87
C ASN A 41 28.06 9.07 6.18
N ARG A 42 27.09 8.38 5.60
CA ARG A 42 26.81 6.94 5.80
C ARG A 42 26.69 6.59 7.27
N THR A 43 25.92 7.36 8.00
CA THR A 43 25.64 7.14 9.42
C THR A 43 24.15 7.00 9.68
N ALA A 44 23.81 6.19 10.65
CA ALA A 44 22.44 6.01 11.08
C ALA A 44 22.32 6.06 12.60
N LEU A 45 21.21 6.60 13.10
CA LEU A 45 20.89 6.68 14.52
C LEU A 45 19.52 6.07 14.77
N LEU A 46 19.42 5.23 15.78
CA LEU A 46 18.16 4.71 16.31
C LEU A 46 17.97 5.23 17.73
N SER A 47 16.99 6.07 17.96
CA SER A 47 16.70 6.70 19.26
C SER A 47 17.92 7.46 19.86
N GLY A 48 18.73 8.07 18.99
CA GLY A 48 19.92 8.83 19.39
C GLY A 48 21.20 8.00 19.51
N GLU A 49 21.10 6.68 19.54
CA GLU A 49 22.26 5.78 19.57
C GLU A 49 22.70 5.42 18.14
N ARG A 50 23.99 5.18 17.95
CA ARG A 50 24.54 4.73 16.66
C ARG A 50 23.87 3.42 16.24
N PHE A 51 23.20 3.43 15.10
CA PHE A 51 22.73 2.22 14.45
C PHE A 51 23.84 1.69 13.53
N PRO A 52 24.43 0.52 13.82
CA PRO A 52 25.55 0.01 13.03
C PRO A 52 25.06 -0.39 11.63
N LEU A 53 25.81 0.01 10.61
CA LEU A 53 25.58 -0.34 9.21
C LEU A 53 26.41 -1.55 8.78
N GLU A 54 27.42 -1.89 9.57
CA GLU A 54 28.23 -3.08 9.37
C GLU A 54 27.40 -4.35 9.57
N SER A 55 27.60 -5.35 8.74
CA SER A 55 26.89 -6.62 8.80
C SER A 55 27.83 -7.82 8.73
N ASN A 56 27.46 -8.88 9.43
CA ASN A 56 28.17 -10.15 9.43
C ASN A 56 27.47 -11.14 8.47
N ASP A 57 28.23 -11.82 7.61
CA ASP A 57 27.68 -12.70 6.57
C ASP A 57 26.89 -13.89 7.13
N GLU A 58 27.32 -14.49 8.24
CA GLU A 58 26.62 -15.61 8.86
C GLU A 58 25.28 -15.16 9.46
N ALA A 59 25.26 -14.00 10.10
CA ALA A 59 24.04 -13.43 10.65
C ALA A 59 23.08 -12.96 9.54
N VAL A 60 23.61 -12.43 8.41
CA VAL A 60 22.79 -12.12 7.23
C VAL A 60 22.19 -13.40 6.64
N ARG A 61 22.96 -14.50 6.57
CA ARG A 61 22.45 -15.82 6.14
C ARG A 61 21.34 -16.31 7.06
N THR A 62 21.52 -16.17 8.37
CA THR A 62 20.51 -16.54 9.36
C THR A 62 19.22 -15.77 9.14
N ASP A 63 19.29 -14.44 9.03
CA ASP A 63 18.12 -13.58 8.79
C ASP A 63 17.44 -13.93 7.46
N ALA A 64 18.20 -14.13 6.38
CA ALA A 64 17.66 -14.50 5.07
C ALA A 64 16.91 -15.84 5.13
N THR A 65 17.51 -16.85 5.78
CA THR A 65 16.89 -18.17 5.95
C THR A 65 15.61 -18.09 6.77
N LEU A 66 15.61 -17.33 7.86
CA LEU A 66 14.42 -17.12 8.70
C LEU A 66 13.31 -16.41 7.91
N LEU A 67 13.62 -15.39 7.13
CA LEU A 67 12.62 -14.70 6.30
C LEU A 67 12.08 -15.61 5.18
N ILE A 68 12.92 -16.37 4.49
CA ILE A 68 12.43 -17.37 3.52
C ILE A 68 11.48 -18.36 4.19
N ASN A 69 11.84 -18.89 5.36
CA ASN A 69 11.00 -19.81 6.11
C ASN A 69 9.71 -19.16 6.59
N TYR A 70 9.75 -17.87 6.95
CA TYR A 70 8.55 -17.11 7.26
C TYR A 70 7.58 -17.08 6.07
N PHE A 71 8.04 -16.76 4.87
CA PHE A 71 7.21 -16.78 3.66
C PHE A 71 6.74 -18.18 3.28
N LYS A 72 7.54 -19.22 3.50
CA LYS A 72 7.15 -20.63 3.29
C LYS A 72 6.03 -21.08 4.24
N ASN A 73 5.87 -20.46 5.40
CA ASN A 73 4.79 -20.82 6.32
C ASN A 73 3.38 -20.54 5.77
N TYR A 74 3.25 -19.72 4.73
CA TYR A 74 1.97 -19.54 4.03
C TYR A 74 1.58 -20.79 3.22
N GLU A 75 2.57 -21.57 2.76
CA GLU A 75 2.37 -22.78 1.99
C GLU A 75 1.77 -23.88 2.88
N GLY A 76 0.70 -24.53 2.41
CA GLY A 76 0.02 -25.59 3.16
C GLY A 76 -0.80 -25.14 4.37
N ALA A 77 -0.70 -23.89 4.80
CA ALA A 77 -1.48 -23.36 5.94
C ALA A 77 -2.60 -22.40 5.49
N PHE A 78 -2.38 -21.67 4.40
CA PHE A 78 -3.32 -20.65 3.91
C PHE A 78 -4.14 -21.17 2.72
N GLU A 79 -5.41 -20.82 2.68
CA GLU A 79 -6.31 -21.10 1.58
C GLU A 79 -6.37 -19.91 0.61
N GLY A 80 -6.26 -20.20 -0.70
CA GLY A 80 -6.29 -19.22 -1.76
C GLY A 80 -5.03 -19.23 -2.64
N ASN A 81 -4.70 -18.09 -3.22
CA ASN A 81 -3.53 -17.95 -4.08
C ASN A 81 -2.27 -17.59 -3.27
N VAL A 82 -1.64 -18.59 -2.66
CA VAL A 82 -0.44 -18.41 -1.82
C VAL A 82 0.74 -17.83 -2.60
N PRO A 83 1.09 -18.25 -3.83
CA PRO A 83 2.17 -17.63 -4.59
C PRO A 83 1.95 -16.12 -4.81
N ARG A 84 0.70 -15.71 -5.06
CA ARG A 84 0.35 -14.29 -5.19
C ARG A 84 0.51 -13.55 -3.85
N LEU A 85 0.02 -14.14 -2.75
CA LEU A 85 0.20 -13.57 -1.40
C LEU A 85 1.67 -13.33 -1.09
N GLN A 86 2.52 -14.34 -1.28
CA GLN A 86 3.96 -14.25 -1.04
C GLN A 86 4.58 -13.14 -1.90
N ARG A 87 4.19 -13.04 -3.17
CA ARG A 87 4.65 -12.01 -4.09
C ARG A 87 4.24 -10.61 -3.64
N ASP A 88 2.98 -10.43 -3.29
CA ASP A 88 2.44 -9.13 -2.86
C ASP A 88 3.08 -8.70 -1.52
N TYR A 89 3.34 -9.64 -0.62
CA TYR A 89 4.01 -9.40 0.64
C TYR A 89 5.52 -9.12 0.47
N PHE A 90 6.16 -9.69 -0.51
CA PHE A 90 7.53 -9.31 -0.88
C PHE A 90 7.60 -7.88 -1.44
N ILE A 91 6.64 -7.48 -2.26
CA ILE A 91 6.54 -6.09 -2.75
C ILE A 91 6.39 -5.12 -1.57
N PHE A 92 5.55 -5.47 -0.59
CA PHE A 92 5.43 -4.70 0.65
C PHE A 92 6.75 -4.66 1.44
N MET A 93 7.44 -5.77 1.57
CA MET A 93 8.76 -5.82 2.19
C MET A 93 9.75 -4.89 1.49
N ALA A 94 9.81 -4.90 0.15
CA ALA A 94 10.67 -4.01 -0.61
C ALA A 94 10.34 -2.53 -0.37
N TRP A 95 9.06 -2.17 -0.28
CA TRP A 95 8.63 -0.84 0.08
C TRP A 95 9.01 -0.48 1.53
N LEU A 96 8.73 -1.36 2.49
CA LEU A 96 8.97 -1.09 3.91
C LEU A 96 10.46 -0.90 4.21
N TYR A 97 11.32 -1.75 3.64
CA TYR A 97 12.77 -1.63 3.78
C TYR A 97 13.31 -0.35 3.14
N PHE A 98 12.71 0.09 2.04
CA PHE A 98 13.08 1.32 1.35
C PHE A 98 12.45 2.56 1.99
N SER A 99 11.46 2.43 2.86
CA SER A 99 10.69 3.55 3.41
C SER A 99 11.52 4.67 4.04
N PRO A 100 12.67 4.41 4.70
CA PRO A 100 13.53 5.48 5.22
C PRO A 100 14.19 6.37 4.16
N PHE A 101 14.24 5.93 2.90
CA PHE A 101 14.76 6.70 1.79
C PHE A 101 13.70 7.49 1.03
N ILE A 102 12.42 7.18 1.23
CA ILE A 102 11.32 7.77 0.48
C ILE A 102 11.28 9.30 0.65
N CYS A 103 11.54 9.82 1.84
CA CYS A 103 11.57 11.27 2.08
C CYS A 103 12.68 11.97 1.25
N ASP A 104 13.85 11.36 1.08
CA ASP A 104 14.92 11.89 0.23
C ASP A 104 14.50 11.87 -1.25
N MET A 105 13.90 10.77 -1.70
CA MET A 105 13.42 10.66 -3.08
C MET A 105 12.35 11.69 -3.40
N ARG A 106 11.45 11.94 -2.46
CA ARG A 106 10.41 12.97 -2.58
C ARG A 106 11.01 14.38 -2.63
N SER A 107 11.99 14.66 -1.78
CA SER A 107 12.71 15.93 -1.77
C SER A 107 13.43 16.17 -3.10
N LEU A 108 14.15 15.16 -3.60
CA LEU A 108 14.80 15.23 -4.92
C LEU A 108 13.80 15.39 -6.07
N ALA A 109 12.65 14.69 -6.01
CA ALA A 109 11.61 14.81 -7.01
C ALA A 109 11.05 16.25 -7.08
N LEU A 110 10.79 16.88 -5.92
CA LEU A 110 10.35 18.27 -5.85
C LEU A 110 11.40 19.23 -6.40
N LEU A 111 12.68 19.04 -6.06
CA LEU A 111 13.79 19.87 -6.56
C LEU A 111 13.98 19.76 -8.07
N GLN A 112 13.64 18.62 -8.66
CA GLN A 112 13.79 18.33 -10.08
C GLN A 112 12.49 18.49 -10.88
N ASP A 113 11.44 19.03 -10.29
CA ASP A 113 10.10 19.18 -10.87
C ASP A 113 9.57 17.83 -11.44
N ARG A 114 9.74 16.76 -10.64
CA ARG A 114 9.28 15.42 -10.96
C ARG A 114 8.10 15.00 -10.08
N ASP A 115 7.35 14.02 -10.58
CA ASP A 115 6.17 13.52 -9.88
C ASP A 115 6.54 12.77 -8.58
N VAL A 116 6.13 13.33 -7.42
CA VAL A 116 6.33 12.76 -6.09
C VAL A 116 5.43 11.57 -5.79
N ILE A 117 4.35 11.39 -6.56
CA ILE A 117 3.40 10.27 -6.39
C ILE A 117 4.08 8.91 -6.59
N ARG A 118 5.15 8.89 -7.37
CA ARG A 118 5.98 7.68 -7.57
C ARG A 118 6.67 7.19 -6.30
N PHE A 119 6.74 8.00 -5.24
CA PHE A 119 7.39 7.68 -3.96
C PHE A 119 6.38 7.72 -2.82
N PRO A 120 5.49 6.71 -2.70
CA PRO A 120 4.42 6.72 -1.71
C PRO A 120 4.97 6.54 -0.29
N SER A 121 4.63 7.45 0.61
CA SER A 121 4.96 7.35 2.03
C SER A 121 3.95 6.49 2.81
N PHE A 122 2.84 6.13 2.19
CA PHE A 122 1.82 5.26 2.80
C PHE A 122 1.77 3.90 2.12
N ALA A 123 1.73 2.84 2.94
CA ALA A 123 1.35 1.51 2.50
C ALA A 123 0.09 1.06 3.23
N ILE A 124 -0.87 0.56 2.47
CA ILE A 124 -2.15 0.07 2.96
C ILE A 124 -2.24 -1.41 2.66
N ILE A 125 -2.23 -2.24 3.72
CA ILE A 125 -2.40 -3.69 3.62
C ILE A 125 -3.82 -4.02 4.02
N PHE A 126 -4.62 -4.51 3.09
CA PHE A 126 -6.03 -4.72 3.34
C PHE A 126 -6.57 -6.03 2.74
N GLY A 127 -7.72 -6.45 3.19
CA GLY A 127 -8.35 -7.71 2.79
C GLY A 127 -8.98 -8.45 3.94
N LYS A 128 -9.23 -9.74 3.76
CA LYS A 128 -9.88 -10.57 4.79
C LYS A 128 -9.12 -10.61 6.10
N SER A 129 -9.81 -10.92 7.19
CA SER A 129 -9.18 -11.29 8.45
C SER A 129 -8.34 -12.56 8.30
N ASN A 130 -7.37 -12.76 9.19
CA ASN A 130 -6.48 -13.93 9.19
C ASN A 130 -5.58 -14.10 7.95
N CYS A 131 -5.35 -13.02 7.17
CA CYS A 131 -4.39 -13.05 6.06
C CYS A 131 -2.92 -12.91 6.53
N GLY A 132 -2.67 -12.74 7.83
CA GLY A 132 -1.31 -12.59 8.35
C GLY A 132 -0.74 -11.17 8.24
N LYS A 133 -1.56 -10.13 8.01
CA LYS A 133 -1.12 -8.73 7.85
C LYS A 133 -0.27 -8.23 9.01
N THR A 134 -0.81 -8.28 10.22
CA THR A 134 -0.12 -7.87 11.46
C THR A 134 1.15 -8.67 11.66
N SER A 135 1.09 -9.99 11.47
CA SER A 135 2.24 -10.87 11.58
C SER A 135 3.36 -10.53 10.58
N LEU A 136 3.01 -10.18 9.35
CA LEU A 136 3.98 -9.74 8.35
C LEU A 136 4.69 -8.46 8.80
N VAL A 137 3.92 -7.43 9.15
CA VAL A 137 4.47 -6.13 9.55
C VAL A 137 5.40 -6.28 10.75
N ASP A 138 4.96 -6.98 11.79
CA ASP A 138 5.77 -7.22 12.99
C ASP A 138 7.05 -7.99 12.69
N THR A 139 6.99 -9.01 11.82
CA THR A 139 8.17 -9.79 11.45
C THR A 139 9.17 -8.93 10.67
N LEU A 140 8.70 -8.13 9.72
CA LEU A 140 9.55 -7.25 8.95
C LEU A 140 10.15 -6.12 9.81
N MET A 141 9.36 -5.49 10.68
CA MET A 141 9.87 -4.49 11.64
C MET A 141 10.93 -5.09 12.59
N THR A 142 10.69 -6.33 13.06
CA THR A 142 11.68 -7.05 13.88
C THR A 142 12.96 -7.33 13.08
N SER A 143 12.85 -7.71 11.82
CA SER A 143 14.02 -7.93 10.94
C SER A 143 14.80 -6.65 10.63
N MET A 144 14.15 -5.48 10.68
CA MET A 144 14.81 -4.19 10.47
C MET A 144 15.46 -3.66 11.74
N PHE A 145 14.73 -3.61 12.84
CA PHE A 145 15.12 -2.88 14.04
C PHE A 145 15.16 -3.74 15.31
N ARG A 146 14.94 -5.04 15.21
CA ARG A 146 14.73 -5.97 16.35
C ARG A 146 13.60 -5.50 17.29
N TYR A 147 12.68 -4.76 16.73
CA TYR A 147 11.58 -4.14 17.45
C TYR A 147 10.39 -3.95 16.52
N ALA A 148 9.22 -4.33 16.98
CA ALA A 148 7.96 -4.07 16.32
C ALA A 148 7.02 -3.39 17.30
N ARG A 149 6.35 -2.35 16.86
CA ARG A 149 5.33 -1.64 17.64
C ARG A 149 4.20 -1.21 16.73
N THR A 150 3.00 -1.50 17.19
CA THR A 150 1.77 -0.98 16.59
C THR A 150 1.23 0.14 17.45
N ILE A 151 0.89 1.26 16.83
CA ILE A 151 0.28 2.40 17.49
C ILE A 151 -1.21 2.11 17.65
N PRO A 152 -1.80 2.40 18.85
CA PRO A 152 -3.21 2.19 19.09
C PRO A 152 -4.10 2.89 18.05
N LYS A 153 -5.15 2.24 17.59
CA LYS A 153 -6.07 2.77 16.57
C LYS A 153 -6.73 4.08 16.95
N ASP A 154 -6.95 4.33 18.22
CA ASP A 154 -7.52 5.60 18.72
C ASP A 154 -6.59 6.79 18.48
N ALA A 155 -5.29 6.55 18.32
CA ALA A 155 -4.30 7.56 17.95
C ALA A 155 -4.31 7.88 16.45
N PHE A 156 -5.10 7.18 15.62
CA PHE A 156 -5.21 7.48 14.19
C PHE A 156 -6.11 8.70 13.94
N THR A 157 -5.56 9.88 14.20
CA THR A 157 -6.21 11.18 13.98
C THR A 157 -5.28 12.10 13.20
N ALA A 158 -5.83 13.06 12.45
CA ALA A 158 -5.02 13.96 11.60
C ALA A 158 -3.96 14.73 12.40
N SER A 159 -4.26 15.14 13.64
CA SER A 159 -3.29 15.81 14.53
C SER A 159 -2.18 14.88 14.99
N ASN A 160 -2.52 13.65 15.41
CA ASN A 160 -1.52 12.68 15.85
C ASN A 160 -0.65 12.18 14.70
N LEU A 161 -1.22 11.97 13.50
CA LEU A 161 -0.44 11.57 12.32
C LEU A 161 0.67 12.59 12.01
N ARG A 162 0.36 13.90 12.09
CA ARG A 162 1.36 14.96 11.91
C ARG A 162 2.42 14.98 13.02
N ALA A 163 2.01 14.71 14.25
CA ALA A 163 2.95 14.64 15.38
C ALA A 163 3.87 13.41 15.26
N LEU A 164 3.33 12.26 14.90
CA LEU A 164 4.10 11.05 14.66
C LEU A 164 5.08 11.23 13.50
N GLN A 165 4.69 11.96 12.46
CA GLN A 165 5.55 12.28 11.34
C GLN A 165 6.83 13.01 11.79
N GLN A 166 6.70 13.94 12.72
CA GLN A 166 7.85 14.68 13.27
C GLN A 166 8.65 13.87 14.29
N ALA A 167 7.96 13.10 15.15
CA ALA A 167 8.57 12.36 16.25
C ALA A 167 9.36 11.13 15.78
N TYR A 168 8.85 10.40 14.79
CA TYR A 168 9.44 9.12 14.33
C TYR A 168 10.51 9.29 13.27
N LYS A 169 10.61 10.47 12.67
CA LYS A 169 11.54 10.77 11.58
C LYS A 169 11.39 9.72 10.45
N ARG A 170 12.40 8.87 10.23
CA ARG A 170 12.39 7.81 9.20
C ARG A 170 11.97 6.44 9.74
N PHE A 171 11.67 6.33 11.04
CA PHE A 171 11.20 5.07 11.62
C PHE A 171 9.75 4.80 11.19
N PRO A 172 9.42 3.63 10.61
CA PRO A 172 8.07 3.36 10.12
C PRO A 172 7.01 3.40 11.23
N VAL A 173 5.91 4.07 10.95
CA VAL A 173 4.75 4.20 11.85
C VAL A 173 3.70 3.19 11.45
N VAL A 174 3.34 2.30 12.35
CA VAL A 174 2.43 1.17 12.07
C VAL A 174 1.12 1.35 12.82
N PHE A 175 0.02 1.31 12.09
CA PHE A 175 -1.33 1.22 12.61
C PHE A 175 -2.00 -0.08 12.16
N ASP A 176 -2.59 -0.80 13.09
CA ASP A 176 -3.28 -2.06 12.80
C ASP A 176 -4.79 -1.94 12.99
N ASP A 177 -5.53 -2.65 12.16
CA ASP A 177 -7.00 -2.76 12.21
C ASP A 177 -7.73 -1.42 12.21
N ILE A 178 -7.30 -0.50 11.33
CA ILE A 178 -7.95 0.80 11.18
C ILE A 178 -9.28 0.64 10.43
N GLY A 179 -10.35 1.16 11.03
CA GLY A 179 -11.66 1.16 10.41
C GLY A 179 -11.75 2.13 9.24
N ARG A 180 -12.52 1.76 8.19
CA ARG A 180 -12.72 2.57 6.97
C ARG A 180 -13.11 4.02 7.27
N ALA A 181 -14.05 4.24 8.19
CA ALA A 181 -14.52 5.60 8.52
C ALA A 181 -13.41 6.48 9.12
N ALA A 182 -12.58 5.92 10.00
CA ALA A 182 -11.43 6.62 10.57
C ALA A 182 -10.36 6.91 9.50
N PHE A 183 -10.09 5.93 8.63
CA PHE A 183 -9.14 6.10 7.52
C PHE A 183 -9.58 7.20 6.56
N ILE A 184 -10.83 7.20 6.09
CA ILE A 184 -11.35 8.23 5.18
C ILE A 184 -11.33 9.61 5.84
N ARG A 185 -11.67 9.70 7.13
CA ARG A 185 -11.70 10.97 7.86
C ARG A 185 -10.31 11.58 8.08
N HIS A 186 -9.32 10.78 8.41
CA HIS A 186 -8.01 11.26 8.88
C HIS A 186 -6.86 10.93 7.94
N GLY A 187 -6.84 9.72 7.37
CA GLY A 187 -5.78 9.27 6.48
C GLY A 187 -5.86 9.89 5.09
N LYS A 188 -7.07 10.02 4.54
CA LYS A 188 -7.29 10.62 3.22
C LYS A 188 -6.69 12.02 3.11
N GLU A 189 -6.97 12.88 4.09
CA GLU A 189 -6.47 14.25 4.08
C GLU A 189 -4.95 14.31 4.25
N MET A 190 -4.38 13.45 5.10
CA MET A 190 -2.95 13.33 5.28
C MET A 190 -2.24 12.93 3.98
N ILE A 191 -2.76 11.91 3.29
CA ILE A 191 -2.20 11.42 2.02
C ILE A 191 -2.29 12.48 0.92
N LYS A 192 -3.38 13.27 0.88
CA LYS A 192 -3.53 14.38 -0.08
C LYS A 192 -2.56 15.54 0.20
N ASN A 193 -2.43 15.92 1.46
CA ASN A 193 -1.65 17.08 1.87
C ASN A 193 -0.15 16.79 1.98
N GLU A 194 0.25 15.54 1.90
CA GLU A 194 1.63 15.10 1.99
C GLU A 194 2.53 15.69 0.90
N MET A 195 1.97 16.08 -0.24
CA MET A 195 2.70 16.78 -1.30
C MET A 195 3.22 18.17 -0.90
N GLN A 196 2.73 18.72 0.20
CA GLN A 196 3.09 20.08 0.67
C GLN A 196 4.19 20.07 1.74
N LEU A 197 4.71 18.90 2.13
CA LEU A 197 5.73 18.80 3.18
C LEU A 197 7.12 18.85 2.56
N PRO A 198 7.85 19.95 2.75
CA PRO A 198 9.21 20.06 2.21
C PRO A 198 10.20 19.31 3.09
N MET A 199 11.18 18.67 2.46
CA MET A 199 12.55 18.36 2.92
C MET A 199 12.75 17.98 4.40
N ILE A 200 11.78 17.34 5.05
CA ILE A 200 11.86 16.90 6.44
C ILE A 200 11.96 15.37 6.44
N GLU A 201 12.73 14.81 7.36
CA GLU A 201 12.71 13.39 7.63
C GLU A 201 11.29 12.94 7.96
N ASN A 202 10.73 12.05 7.16
CA ASN A 202 9.36 11.58 7.29
C ASN A 202 9.32 10.05 7.34
N PRO A 203 8.50 9.44 8.20
CA PRO A 203 8.34 7.99 8.25
C PRO A 203 7.50 7.47 7.09
N GLY A 204 7.72 6.20 6.74
CA GLY A 204 6.71 5.43 6.05
C GLY A 204 5.54 5.09 7.00
N PHE A 205 4.30 5.28 6.55
CA PHE A 205 3.11 4.91 7.31
C PHE A 205 2.56 3.57 6.80
N VAL A 206 2.44 2.61 7.69
CA VAL A 206 1.79 1.33 7.41
C VAL A 206 0.42 1.33 8.06
N VAL A 207 -0.62 1.07 7.28
CA VAL A 207 -1.99 0.94 7.76
C VAL A 207 -2.53 -0.42 7.37
N SER A 208 -2.88 -1.25 8.34
CA SER A 208 -3.61 -2.48 8.07
C SER A 208 -5.11 -2.28 8.26
N MET A 209 -5.91 -2.93 7.43
CA MET A 209 -7.36 -2.79 7.42
C MET A 209 -8.05 -4.10 7.06
N ASN A 210 -9.22 -4.33 7.63
CA ASN A 210 -10.17 -5.33 7.15
C ASN A 210 -11.15 -4.61 6.19
N ALA A 211 -10.81 -4.58 4.90
CA ALA A 211 -11.53 -3.81 3.90
C ALA A 211 -11.53 -4.50 2.53
N GLU A 212 -12.50 -4.14 1.71
CA GLU A 212 -12.56 -4.54 0.31
C GLU A 212 -11.95 -3.44 -0.58
N PRO A 213 -11.44 -3.77 -1.79
CA PRO A 213 -10.76 -2.81 -2.68
C PRO A 213 -11.59 -1.58 -3.07
N GLN A 214 -12.90 -1.74 -3.25
CA GLN A 214 -13.81 -0.63 -3.53
C GLN A 214 -13.95 0.36 -2.37
N SER A 215 -13.24 0.13 -1.27
CA SER A 215 -13.28 1.00 -0.10
C SER A 215 -12.42 2.25 -0.22
N PHE A 216 -11.59 2.35 -1.27
CA PHE A 216 -10.60 3.43 -1.40
C PHE A 216 -10.85 4.28 -2.63
N PRO A 217 -10.89 5.62 -2.49
CA PRO A 217 -10.91 6.55 -3.61
C PRO A 217 -9.64 6.43 -4.47
N ASP A 218 -9.75 6.66 -5.79
CA ASP A 218 -8.65 6.58 -6.74
C ASP A 218 -7.44 7.46 -6.34
N GLU A 219 -7.69 8.63 -5.78
CA GLU A 219 -6.64 9.53 -5.28
C GLU A 219 -5.78 8.92 -4.17
N ILE A 220 -6.34 8.04 -3.33
CA ILE A 220 -5.60 7.29 -2.32
C ILE A 220 -4.81 6.17 -2.97
N VAL A 221 -5.46 5.44 -3.88
CA VAL A 221 -4.86 4.33 -4.62
C VAL A 221 -3.63 4.80 -5.40
N LYS A 222 -3.67 5.98 -6.03
CA LYS A 222 -2.55 6.55 -6.78
C LYS A 222 -1.36 6.94 -5.89
N ARG A 223 -1.61 7.37 -4.65
CA ARG A 223 -0.61 7.94 -3.74
C ARG A 223 -0.10 6.97 -2.68
N SER A 224 -0.57 5.73 -2.67
CA SER A 224 -0.23 4.74 -1.66
C SER A 224 0.24 3.42 -2.28
N MET A 225 1.08 2.71 -1.56
CA MET A 225 1.34 1.31 -1.84
C MET A 225 0.14 0.49 -1.35
N MET A 226 -0.59 -0.13 -2.27
CA MET A 226 -1.81 -0.89 -1.99
C MET A 226 -1.56 -2.39 -2.07
N ILE A 227 -1.70 -3.11 -0.97
CA ILE A 227 -1.53 -4.56 -0.91
C ILE A 227 -2.85 -5.20 -0.49
N TYR A 228 -3.47 -5.91 -1.41
CA TYR A 228 -4.75 -6.56 -1.18
C TYR A 228 -4.62 -8.08 -1.22
N THR A 229 -5.22 -8.75 -0.24
CA THR A 229 -5.27 -10.21 -0.22
C THR A 229 -6.57 -10.77 0.32
N THR A 230 -7.02 -11.87 -0.32
CA THR A 230 -8.12 -12.73 0.16
C THR A 230 -7.61 -14.10 0.62
N THR A 231 -6.32 -14.38 0.44
CA THR A 231 -5.66 -15.61 0.89
C THR A 231 -5.48 -15.54 2.40
N ALA A 232 -6.03 -16.47 3.13
CA ALA A 232 -6.13 -16.40 4.59
C ALA A 232 -6.06 -17.80 5.23
N LEU A 233 -5.78 -17.83 6.53
CA LEU A 233 -5.94 -19.05 7.33
C LEU A 233 -7.42 -19.44 7.42
N PRO A 234 -7.74 -20.76 7.38
CA PRO A 234 -9.08 -21.24 7.68
C PRO A 234 -9.58 -20.75 9.03
N PRO A 235 -10.83 -20.25 9.13
CA PRO A 235 -11.34 -19.63 10.35
C PRO A 235 -11.50 -20.58 11.53
N HIS A 236 -11.60 -21.87 11.30
CA HIS A 236 -11.96 -22.87 12.31
C HIS A 236 -10.81 -23.78 12.74
N ASN A 237 -9.57 -23.49 12.35
CA ASN A 237 -8.41 -24.31 12.71
C ASN A 237 -7.52 -23.58 13.75
N GLU A 238 -7.97 -23.62 15.00
CA GLU A 238 -7.28 -22.93 16.10
C GLU A 238 -5.93 -23.58 16.43
N GLU A 239 -5.82 -24.90 16.33
CA GLU A 239 -4.57 -25.62 16.57
C GLU A 239 -3.49 -25.22 15.54
N LEU A 240 -3.86 -25.16 14.26
CA LEU A 240 -2.96 -24.70 13.20
C LEU A 240 -2.52 -23.25 13.45
N ARG A 241 -3.44 -22.39 13.87
CA ARG A 241 -3.16 -20.98 14.20
C ARG A 241 -2.14 -20.86 15.32
N GLN A 242 -2.35 -21.56 16.43
CA GLN A 242 -1.45 -21.55 17.59
C GLN A 242 -0.06 -22.08 17.24
N ARG A 243 0.00 -23.21 16.52
CA ARG A 243 1.27 -23.77 16.02
C ARG A 243 2.03 -22.81 15.14
N LEU A 244 1.33 -22.17 14.20
CA LEU A 244 1.93 -21.19 13.30
C LEU A 244 2.41 -19.96 14.06
N GLN A 245 1.64 -19.47 15.00
CA GLN A 245 1.99 -18.32 15.85
C GLN A 245 3.23 -18.59 16.69
N SER A 246 3.33 -19.74 17.33
CA SER A 246 4.52 -20.15 18.11
C SER A 246 5.77 -20.21 17.22
N LYS A 247 5.66 -20.84 16.04
CA LYS A 247 6.75 -20.93 15.07
C LYS A 247 7.21 -19.53 14.58
N ILE A 248 6.27 -18.64 14.32
CA ILE A 248 6.59 -17.27 13.89
C ILE A 248 7.27 -16.49 15.02
N GLN A 249 6.86 -16.66 16.28
CA GLN A 249 7.53 -16.02 17.41
C GLN A 249 8.96 -16.51 17.57
N GLU A 250 9.20 -17.81 17.48
CA GLU A 250 10.54 -18.37 17.50
C GLU A 250 11.42 -17.79 16.40
N MET A 251 10.90 -17.71 15.17
CA MET A 251 11.61 -17.09 14.05
C MET A 251 11.95 -15.63 14.30
N ARG A 252 11.02 -14.84 14.86
CA ARG A 252 11.26 -13.44 15.21
C ARG A 252 12.36 -13.28 16.24
N HIS A 253 12.42 -14.15 17.25
CA HIS A 253 13.49 -14.13 18.24
C HIS A 253 14.87 -14.40 17.62
N GLY A 254 14.94 -15.21 16.58
CA GLY A 254 16.17 -15.50 15.84
C GLY A 254 16.65 -14.39 14.92
N LEU A 255 15.80 -13.42 14.56
CA LEU A 255 16.16 -12.32 13.67
C LEU A 255 17.17 -11.38 14.34
N THR A 256 18.24 -11.04 13.65
CA THR A 256 19.35 -10.26 14.18
C THR A 256 19.39 -8.81 13.68
N GLY A 257 18.67 -8.50 12.60
CA GLY A 257 18.67 -7.20 11.91
C GLY A 257 19.86 -7.00 10.97
N GLN A 258 20.70 -8.01 10.78
CA GLN A 258 21.90 -7.90 9.97
C GLN A 258 21.60 -7.84 8.47
N LEU A 259 20.56 -8.54 8.03
CA LEU A 259 20.11 -8.45 6.64
C LEU A 259 19.66 -7.01 6.30
N TYR A 260 18.97 -6.33 7.20
CA TYR A 260 18.53 -4.96 6.98
C TYR A 260 19.73 -3.98 6.95
N ARG A 261 20.75 -4.16 7.80
CA ARG A 261 21.98 -3.37 7.76
C ARG A 261 22.70 -3.51 6.42
N ARG A 262 22.83 -4.75 5.92
CA ARG A 262 23.36 -5.03 4.59
C ARG A 262 22.54 -4.34 3.50
N TYR A 263 21.22 -4.42 3.61
CA TYR A 263 20.30 -3.77 2.70
C TYR A 263 20.49 -2.24 2.67
N LEU A 264 20.56 -1.59 3.84
CA LEU A 264 20.77 -0.14 3.91
C LEU A 264 22.09 0.25 3.21
N THR A 265 23.16 -0.47 3.47
CA THR A 265 24.48 -0.22 2.86
C THR A 265 24.42 -0.37 1.34
N GLU A 266 23.86 -1.47 0.83
CA GLU A 266 23.78 -1.71 -0.61
C GLU A 266 22.84 -0.73 -1.33
N VAL A 267 21.76 -0.29 -0.70
CA VAL A 267 20.90 0.74 -1.26
C VAL A 267 21.63 2.09 -1.32
N MET A 268 22.35 2.48 -0.24
CA MET A 268 23.14 3.71 -0.25
C MET A 268 24.27 3.70 -1.29
N ASP A 269 24.84 2.55 -1.58
CA ASP A 269 25.86 2.39 -2.64
C ASP A 269 25.29 2.62 -4.04
N ARG A 270 24.01 2.35 -4.25
CA ARG A 270 23.34 2.47 -5.55
C ARG A 270 22.57 3.78 -5.73
N LEU A 271 22.27 4.48 -4.64
CA LEU A 271 21.54 5.75 -4.68
C LEU A 271 22.51 6.91 -4.87
N ASP A 272 22.34 7.63 -5.95
CA ASP A 272 22.97 8.94 -6.15
C ASP A 272 22.35 9.97 -5.19
N ASN A 273 23.16 10.88 -4.66
CA ASN A 273 22.68 11.93 -3.75
C ASN A 273 21.94 13.06 -4.46
N GLU A 274 22.19 13.26 -5.75
CA GLU A 274 21.65 14.35 -6.55
C GLU A 274 20.66 13.90 -7.61
N ARG A 275 20.54 12.59 -7.88
CA ARG A 275 19.68 12.04 -8.93
C ARG A 275 18.70 11.03 -8.38
N LEU A 276 17.50 11.08 -8.93
CA LEU A 276 16.49 10.05 -8.68
C LEU A 276 16.90 8.74 -9.35
N PRO A 277 16.68 7.59 -8.69
CA PRO A 277 16.81 6.31 -9.35
C PRO A 277 15.77 6.20 -10.47
N GLU A 278 16.10 5.50 -11.54
CA GLU A 278 15.19 5.23 -12.65
C GLU A 278 13.90 4.55 -12.14
N ASP A 279 14.08 3.53 -11.32
CA ASP A 279 12.98 2.85 -10.63
C ASP A 279 13.42 2.41 -9.21
N TRP A 280 12.88 3.07 -8.21
CA TRP A 280 13.23 2.81 -6.81
C TRP A 280 12.74 1.44 -6.31
N LEU A 281 11.59 0.96 -6.81
CA LEU A 281 11.05 -0.34 -6.40
C LEU A 281 11.84 -1.48 -7.02
N ALA A 282 12.25 -1.31 -8.28
CA ALA A 282 13.18 -2.24 -8.93
C ALA A 282 14.51 -2.28 -8.18
N LEU A 283 15.08 -1.13 -7.84
CA LEU A 283 16.31 -1.04 -7.05
C LEU A 283 16.17 -1.78 -5.72
N SER A 284 15.12 -1.46 -4.94
CA SER A 284 14.90 -2.06 -3.63
C SER A 284 14.69 -3.58 -3.71
N SER A 285 13.84 -4.03 -4.61
CA SER A 285 13.54 -5.46 -4.76
C SER A 285 14.72 -6.26 -5.34
N ASP A 286 15.54 -5.66 -6.20
CA ASP A 286 16.75 -6.27 -6.72
C ASP A 286 17.83 -6.42 -5.63
N VAL A 287 18.02 -5.40 -4.79
CA VAL A 287 18.93 -5.47 -3.64
C VAL A 287 18.52 -6.61 -2.71
N LEU A 288 17.23 -6.73 -2.36
CA LEU A 288 16.74 -7.82 -1.52
C LEU A 288 16.94 -9.18 -2.16
N ASN A 289 16.61 -9.33 -3.45
CA ASN A 289 16.82 -10.56 -4.21
C ASN A 289 18.27 -10.99 -4.18
N LYS A 290 19.19 -10.06 -4.47
CA LYS A 290 20.62 -10.29 -4.49
C LYS A 290 21.17 -10.69 -3.11
N ILE A 291 20.80 -9.97 -2.04
CA ILE A 291 21.26 -10.30 -0.68
C ILE A 291 20.76 -11.71 -0.27
N ILE A 292 19.48 -12.02 -0.52
CA ILE A 292 18.92 -13.34 -0.20
C ILE A 292 19.65 -14.45 -0.97
N SER A 293 19.86 -14.27 -2.26
CA SER A 293 20.57 -15.25 -3.09
C SER A 293 22.01 -15.46 -2.64
N GLN A 294 22.76 -14.38 -2.41
CA GLN A 294 24.16 -14.45 -1.97
C GLN A 294 24.31 -15.05 -0.57
N ALA A 295 23.42 -14.66 0.36
CA ALA A 295 23.50 -15.15 1.73
C ALA A 295 23.17 -16.63 1.85
N THR A 296 22.21 -17.15 1.06
CA THR A 296 21.80 -18.55 1.10
C THR A 296 22.63 -19.43 0.18
N GLY A 297 23.27 -18.86 -0.85
CA GLY A 297 23.97 -19.62 -1.90
C GLY A 297 23.02 -20.36 -2.84
N GLU A 298 21.72 -20.09 -2.78
CA GLU A 298 20.67 -20.73 -3.58
C GLU A 298 19.99 -19.71 -4.50
N ALA A 299 19.31 -20.21 -5.54
CA ALA A 299 18.44 -19.38 -6.35
C ALA A 299 17.33 -18.78 -5.46
N PRO A 300 17.05 -17.47 -5.56
CA PRO A 300 16.03 -16.85 -4.75
C PRO A 300 14.65 -17.43 -5.10
N PRO A 301 13.73 -17.53 -4.12
CA PRO A 301 12.37 -18.02 -4.37
C PRO A 301 11.65 -17.22 -5.46
N ASN A 302 10.73 -17.85 -6.18
CA ASN A 302 9.99 -17.20 -7.27
C ASN A 302 9.25 -15.92 -6.84
N TRP A 303 8.79 -15.85 -5.60
CA TRP A 303 8.13 -14.65 -5.07
C TRP A 303 9.11 -13.49 -4.82
N CYS A 304 10.41 -13.76 -4.70
CA CYS A 304 11.47 -12.76 -4.42
C CYS A 304 12.07 -12.13 -5.68
N GLN A 305 11.38 -12.17 -6.83
CA GLN A 305 11.90 -11.56 -8.05
C GLN A 305 11.77 -10.02 -8.03
N PRO A 306 12.71 -9.27 -8.62
CA PRO A 306 12.59 -7.82 -8.76
C PRO A 306 11.28 -7.41 -9.43
N ILE A 307 10.79 -6.23 -9.09
CA ILE A 307 9.59 -5.64 -9.67
C ILE A 307 9.76 -4.14 -9.86
N THR A 308 9.38 -3.65 -11.03
CA THR A 308 9.37 -2.22 -11.32
C THR A 308 8.14 -1.54 -10.72
N TRP A 309 8.24 -0.23 -10.48
CA TRP A 309 7.10 0.58 -10.08
C TRP A 309 5.96 0.51 -11.10
N LEU A 310 6.31 0.55 -12.40
CA LEU A 310 5.32 0.40 -13.47
C LEU A 310 4.61 -0.95 -13.40
N GLY A 311 5.36 -2.05 -13.26
CA GLY A 311 4.77 -3.38 -13.13
C GLY A 311 3.89 -3.56 -11.89
N TYR A 312 4.24 -2.88 -10.78
CA TYR A 312 3.36 -2.80 -9.61
C TYR A 312 2.10 -1.96 -9.91
N ALA A 313 2.25 -0.79 -10.54
CA ALA A 313 1.13 0.09 -10.85
C ALA A 313 0.13 -0.54 -11.84
N GLU A 314 0.61 -1.31 -12.82
CA GLU A 314 -0.24 -2.08 -13.72
C GLU A 314 -1.06 -3.14 -12.98
N LYS A 315 -0.43 -3.92 -12.09
CA LYS A 315 -1.12 -4.92 -11.26
C LYS A 315 -2.20 -4.31 -10.36
N ARG A 316 -2.00 -3.09 -9.92
CA ARG A 316 -2.96 -2.37 -9.09
C ARG A 316 -4.34 -2.25 -9.75
N TYR A 317 -4.36 -2.15 -11.08
CA TYR A 317 -5.58 -2.04 -11.88
C TYR A 317 -6.09 -3.39 -12.44
N ASP A 318 -5.40 -4.51 -12.23
CA ASP A 318 -5.85 -5.82 -12.76
C ASP A 318 -7.28 -6.16 -12.34
N ARG A 319 -7.69 -5.76 -11.16
CA ARG A 319 -9.03 -5.99 -10.66
C ARG A 319 -10.06 -5.09 -11.32
N VAL A 320 -9.72 -3.82 -11.53
CA VAL A 320 -10.56 -2.88 -12.29
C VAL A 320 -10.69 -3.36 -13.72
N LYS A 321 -9.58 -3.83 -14.33
CA LYS A 321 -9.60 -4.46 -15.66
C LYS A 321 -10.55 -5.65 -15.70
N ALA A 322 -10.44 -6.58 -14.74
CA ALA A 322 -11.30 -7.76 -14.67
C ALA A 322 -12.78 -7.41 -14.50
N ARG A 323 -13.10 -6.39 -13.65
CA ARG A 323 -14.46 -5.91 -13.45
C ARG A 323 -15.02 -5.24 -14.70
N LEU A 324 -14.24 -4.37 -15.35
CA LEU A 324 -14.60 -3.72 -16.62
C LEU A 324 -14.77 -4.77 -17.74
N ASP A 325 -13.90 -5.76 -17.78
CA ASP A 325 -13.97 -6.85 -18.74
C ASP A 325 -15.24 -7.68 -18.59
N ASN A 326 -15.64 -7.97 -17.35
CA ASN A 326 -16.90 -8.62 -17.04
C ASN A 326 -18.12 -7.75 -17.40
N LEU A 327 -18.10 -6.46 -17.06
CA LEU A 327 -19.16 -5.51 -17.38
C LEU A 327 -19.36 -5.39 -18.90
N LEU A 328 -18.27 -5.38 -19.67
CA LEU A 328 -18.27 -5.19 -21.11
C LEU A 328 -18.26 -6.52 -21.90
N ARG A 329 -18.55 -7.65 -21.24
CA ARG A 329 -18.77 -8.90 -21.97
C ARG A 329 -20.05 -8.84 -22.78
N PRO A 330 -20.05 -9.35 -24.02
CA PRO A 330 -21.28 -9.50 -24.77
C PRO A 330 -22.23 -10.47 -24.04
N ALA A 331 -23.49 -10.08 -23.85
CA ALA A 331 -24.46 -11.00 -23.30
C ALA A 331 -24.72 -12.14 -24.30
N THR A 332 -24.78 -13.36 -23.79
CA THR A 332 -25.05 -14.57 -24.59
C THR A 332 -26.55 -14.75 -24.90
N HIS A 333 -27.43 -13.93 -24.31
CA HIS A 333 -28.89 -14.05 -24.51
C HIS A 333 -29.48 -12.74 -25.02
N ALA A 334 -30.25 -12.83 -26.08
CA ALA A 334 -31.02 -11.72 -26.65
C ALA A 334 -32.10 -11.27 -25.67
N GLY A 335 -31.96 -10.07 -25.11
CA GLY A 335 -33.06 -9.36 -24.48
C GLY A 335 -33.84 -8.56 -25.54
N ASN A 336 -35.05 -8.12 -25.19
CA ASN A 336 -35.99 -7.46 -26.07
C ASN A 336 -35.42 -6.28 -26.86
N GLU A 337 -36.01 -6.02 -28.03
CA GLU A 337 -35.58 -4.99 -28.98
C GLU A 337 -35.45 -3.63 -28.32
N GLY A 338 -34.24 -3.08 -28.32
CA GLY A 338 -33.98 -1.68 -27.92
C GLY A 338 -33.01 -1.48 -26.76
N GLU A 339 -32.82 -2.45 -25.88
CA GLU A 339 -31.88 -2.37 -24.76
C GLU A 339 -30.63 -3.20 -25.01
N ALA A 340 -29.46 -2.60 -24.78
CA ALA A 340 -28.21 -3.36 -24.82
C ALA A 340 -28.25 -4.37 -23.66
N PRO A 341 -28.09 -5.68 -23.91
CA PRO A 341 -28.33 -6.73 -22.90
C PRO A 341 -27.44 -6.61 -21.67
N ASN A 342 -26.32 -5.88 -21.75
CA ASN A 342 -25.40 -5.63 -20.64
C ASN A 342 -25.37 -4.16 -20.22
N GLY A 343 -26.31 -3.33 -20.66
CA GLY A 343 -26.35 -1.92 -20.27
C GLY A 343 -25.20 -1.07 -20.84
N TRP A 344 -24.58 -1.46 -21.97
CA TRP A 344 -23.56 -0.66 -22.62
C TRP A 344 -23.65 -0.71 -24.17
N LYS A 345 -23.14 0.34 -24.84
CA LYS A 345 -23.03 0.39 -26.31
C LYS A 345 -21.78 1.14 -26.77
N ILE A 346 -21.39 0.90 -28.02
CA ILE A 346 -20.32 1.65 -28.70
C ILE A 346 -20.97 2.72 -29.59
N GLU A 347 -20.59 3.98 -29.38
CA GLU A 347 -20.93 5.10 -30.25
C GLU A 347 -19.67 5.82 -30.72
N GLY A 348 -19.21 5.52 -31.93
CA GLY A 348 -17.99 6.11 -32.50
C GLY A 348 -16.76 5.87 -31.63
N SER A 349 -16.16 6.94 -31.13
CA SER A 349 -15.00 6.90 -30.22
C SER A 349 -15.33 6.71 -28.74
N LYS A 350 -16.63 6.57 -28.42
CA LYS A 350 -17.10 6.49 -27.04
C LYS A 350 -17.77 5.15 -26.75
N ILE A 351 -17.73 4.74 -25.49
CA ILE A 351 -18.48 3.62 -24.95
C ILE A 351 -19.38 4.15 -23.84
N ILE A 352 -20.67 3.97 -24.02
CA ILE A 352 -21.67 4.41 -23.07
C ILE A 352 -22.11 3.21 -22.24
N VAL A 353 -22.01 3.34 -20.93
CA VAL A 353 -22.44 2.34 -19.96
C VAL A 353 -23.54 2.92 -19.10
N TRP A 354 -24.69 2.24 -19.01
CA TRP A 354 -25.79 2.63 -18.13
C TRP A 354 -25.62 1.98 -16.76
N GLU A 355 -25.90 2.76 -15.71
CA GLU A 355 -25.88 2.24 -14.34
C GLU A 355 -26.99 1.18 -14.16
N GLN A 356 -26.58 -0.04 -13.88
CA GLN A 356 -27.49 -1.06 -13.40
C GLN A 356 -27.58 -0.93 -11.88
N ARG A 357 -28.81 -0.89 -11.36
CA ARG A 357 -29.07 -0.98 -9.93
C ARG A 357 -29.60 -2.37 -9.61
N ASP A 358 -29.14 -2.94 -8.49
CA ASP A 358 -29.68 -4.20 -7.99
C ASP A 358 -31.12 -4.00 -7.45
N ALA A 359 -31.77 -5.10 -7.07
CA ALA A 359 -33.10 -5.08 -6.48
C ALA A 359 -33.24 -4.23 -5.21
N PHE A 360 -32.10 -3.83 -4.61
CA PHE A 360 -32.00 -2.97 -3.42
C PHE A 360 -31.57 -1.54 -3.74
N GLY A 361 -31.53 -1.17 -5.03
CA GLY A 361 -31.14 0.16 -5.49
C GLY A 361 -29.65 0.47 -5.40
N ARG A 362 -28.77 -0.51 -5.14
CA ARG A 362 -27.33 -0.33 -5.06
C ARG A 362 -26.73 -0.27 -6.47
N ARG A 363 -25.73 0.58 -6.65
CA ARG A 363 -24.98 0.66 -7.92
C ARG A 363 -24.27 -0.66 -8.18
N GLY A 364 -24.47 -1.27 -9.34
CA GLY A 364 -23.86 -2.54 -9.72
C GLY A 364 -22.36 -2.44 -10.02
N PHE A 365 -21.86 -1.22 -10.34
CA PHE A 365 -20.48 -0.94 -10.65
C PHE A 365 -20.03 0.38 -9.99
N ASP A 366 -18.88 0.33 -9.31
CA ASP A 366 -18.27 1.51 -8.70
C ASP A 366 -17.23 2.10 -9.67
N TRP A 367 -17.53 3.30 -10.16
CA TRP A 367 -16.71 4.03 -11.11
C TRP A 367 -15.56 4.81 -10.45
N GLU A 368 -15.58 4.98 -9.13
CA GLU A 368 -14.53 5.68 -8.39
C GLU A 368 -13.18 4.97 -8.49
N ASP A 369 -13.20 3.63 -8.71
CA ASP A 369 -11.99 2.81 -8.88
C ASP A 369 -11.42 2.88 -10.31
N VAL A 370 -12.16 3.40 -11.27
CA VAL A 370 -11.75 3.46 -12.70
C VAL A 370 -10.86 4.67 -12.91
N PRO A 371 -9.69 4.52 -13.60
CA PRO A 371 -8.84 5.66 -13.91
C PRO A 371 -9.63 6.78 -14.61
N SER A 372 -9.53 8.00 -14.09
CA SER A 372 -10.23 9.17 -14.64
C SER A 372 -9.89 9.43 -16.12
N THR A 373 -8.70 9.02 -16.57
CA THR A 373 -8.29 9.09 -17.97
C THR A 373 -9.12 8.22 -18.93
N LEU A 374 -9.86 7.25 -18.38
CA LEU A 374 -10.78 6.41 -19.17
C LEU A 374 -12.18 7.00 -19.26
N ILE A 375 -12.55 7.91 -18.35
CA ILE A 375 -13.88 8.48 -18.22
C ILE A 375 -13.91 9.82 -18.95
N ASP A 376 -14.95 10.01 -19.76
CA ASP A 376 -15.29 11.31 -20.32
C ASP A 376 -16.25 12.00 -19.34
N GLU A 377 -15.68 12.83 -18.45
CA GLU A 377 -16.43 13.47 -17.36
C GLU A 377 -17.50 14.45 -17.89
N GLU A 378 -17.22 15.14 -19.00
CA GLU A 378 -18.17 16.09 -19.61
C GLU A 378 -19.38 15.38 -20.23
N ALA A 379 -19.19 14.20 -20.77
CA ALA A 379 -20.24 13.40 -21.38
C ALA A 379 -20.94 12.46 -20.41
N SER A 380 -20.36 12.24 -19.23
CA SER A 380 -20.90 11.40 -18.15
C SER A 380 -21.89 12.19 -17.28
N GLY A 381 -22.97 11.55 -16.84
CA GLY A 381 -23.92 12.18 -15.92
C GLY A 381 -25.23 11.40 -15.81
N GLY A 382 -25.95 11.64 -14.72
CA GLY A 382 -27.20 10.95 -14.41
C GLY A 382 -26.98 9.45 -14.15
N SER A 383 -27.59 8.60 -14.98
CA SER A 383 -27.49 7.13 -14.87
C SER A 383 -26.52 6.52 -15.90
N ARG A 384 -25.64 7.32 -16.50
CA ARG A 384 -24.71 6.82 -17.53
C ARG A 384 -23.29 7.28 -17.28
N THR A 385 -22.32 6.41 -17.54
CA THR A 385 -20.89 6.73 -17.61
C THR A 385 -20.43 6.57 -19.05
N VAL A 386 -19.69 7.56 -19.55
CA VAL A 386 -19.13 7.56 -20.89
C VAL A 386 -17.62 7.34 -20.79
N LEU A 387 -17.10 6.34 -21.52
CA LEU A 387 -15.71 5.99 -21.54
C LEU A 387 -15.08 6.29 -22.91
N GLN A 388 -13.84 6.73 -22.92
CA GLN A 388 -13.06 6.91 -24.13
C GLN A 388 -12.62 5.55 -24.67
N ARG A 389 -13.13 5.16 -25.84
CA ARG A 389 -12.93 3.82 -26.43
C ARG A 389 -11.48 3.45 -26.60
N ALA A 390 -10.66 4.33 -27.21
CA ALA A 390 -9.25 4.04 -27.49
C ALA A 390 -8.45 3.80 -26.20
N SER A 391 -8.65 4.66 -25.20
CA SER A 391 -8.01 4.55 -23.89
C SER A 391 -8.44 3.28 -23.16
N LEU A 392 -9.74 2.95 -23.21
CA LEU A 392 -10.29 1.76 -22.59
C LEU A 392 -9.80 0.46 -23.27
N GLU A 393 -9.77 0.41 -24.59
CA GLU A 393 -9.25 -0.75 -25.35
C GLU A 393 -7.75 -0.97 -25.06
N ALA A 394 -6.95 0.11 -24.98
CA ALA A 394 -5.55 0.04 -24.57
C ALA A 394 -5.41 -0.46 -23.11
N PHE A 395 -6.22 0.05 -22.21
CA PHE A 395 -6.23 -0.36 -20.80
C PHE A 395 -6.61 -1.83 -20.61
N LEU A 396 -7.63 -2.32 -21.34
CA LEU A 396 -8.06 -3.71 -21.32
C LEU A 396 -7.12 -4.65 -22.07
N GLY A 397 -6.27 -4.13 -22.96
CA GLY A 397 -5.41 -4.93 -23.83
C GLY A 397 -6.17 -5.68 -24.94
N ARG A 398 -7.41 -5.28 -25.24
CA ARG A 398 -8.23 -5.88 -26.31
C ARG A 398 -9.17 -4.88 -26.96
N ARG A 399 -9.54 -5.13 -28.22
CA ARG A 399 -10.56 -4.35 -28.91
C ARG A 399 -11.97 -4.77 -28.50
N LEU A 400 -12.82 -3.80 -28.27
CA LEU A 400 -14.23 -3.98 -28.02
C LEU A 400 -14.99 -4.00 -29.35
N ARG A 401 -15.76 -5.04 -29.58
CA ARG A 401 -16.55 -5.19 -30.80
C ARG A 401 -18.02 -4.99 -30.46
N PRO A 402 -18.80 -4.24 -31.29
CA PRO A 402 -20.23 -4.17 -31.14
C PRO A 402 -20.84 -5.56 -31.32
N LEU A 403 -21.88 -5.84 -30.57
CA LEU A 403 -22.66 -7.07 -30.77
C LEU A 403 -23.12 -7.13 -32.21
N ARG A 404 -22.67 -8.13 -32.96
CA ARG A 404 -23.24 -8.38 -34.29
C ARG A 404 -24.67 -8.82 -34.09
N ARG A 405 -25.63 -8.10 -34.66
CA ARG A 405 -26.99 -8.58 -34.82
C ARG A 405 -26.95 -9.83 -35.70
N TRP A 406 -27.23 -10.96 -35.12
CA TRP A 406 -27.39 -12.22 -35.84
C TRP A 406 -28.84 -12.41 -36.24
N TRP A 407 -29.47 -11.39 -36.84
CA TRP A 407 -30.80 -11.61 -37.42
C TRP A 407 -31.09 -10.58 -38.52
N THR A 408 -30.91 -10.97 -39.75
CA THR A 408 -31.75 -10.49 -40.85
C THR A 408 -32.83 -11.56 -41.06
N PRO A 409 -34.12 -11.24 -40.85
CA PRO A 409 -35.19 -12.15 -41.27
C PRO A 409 -35.10 -12.28 -42.79
N TRP A 410 -35.07 -13.47 -43.27
CA TRP A 410 -35.36 -13.76 -44.67
C TRP A 410 -36.69 -13.10 -45.02
N LYS A 411 -36.68 -12.11 -45.89
CA LYS A 411 -37.87 -11.69 -46.62
C LYS A 411 -38.19 -12.84 -47.53
N ALA A 412 -39.22 -13.65 -47.22
CA ALA A 412 -39.92 -14.49 -48.16
C ALA A 412 -40.55 -13.58 -49.17
N GLY A 413 -40.13 -13.72 -50.45
CA GLY A 413 -40.80 -13.22 -51.62
C GLY A 413 -42.01 -14.03 -51.97
#